data_122def5d94223556227f159c4c5cc3a2
#
_entry.id   122def5d94223556227f159c4c5cc3a2
#
_cell.length_a   1.000
_cell.length_b   1.000
_cell.length_c   1.000
_cell.angle_alpha   90.00
_cell.angle_beta   90.00
_cell.angle_gamma   90.00
#
_symmetry.space_group_name_H-M   'P 1'
#
loop_
_entity.id
_entity.type
_entity.pdbx_description
1 polymer ?
#
loop_
_entity_poly.entity_id
_entity_poly.type
_entity_poly.pdbx_seq_one_letter_code
_entity_poly.pdbx_strand_id
1 'polypeptide(L)'
;MAQYPTDHAGLAILPLEDCLRLLGSVPVGRIGFHADGELLVLPVNHVVDGQSVAFRTASGSKLSAAEGQSHVVFEADDYDAGRRAGWSVVINGDAQVVYDDAEIESLDGLGLDSWADEKDRPCWIRIRPESVSGRLITGHRTPAVSDVSAPQVFDVLRGEANHVRSTPFGDVGTVFCGRSMELVWVSKKGDPVDDSWFRMKAVDLIMVLQGQLKFEFASPDHDDRVLRAGELLVLPADARCRAYRWPRDASEATIFVAAYPTADTGGHAAG
;
A
#
# COMPACT_ATOMS: atom_id res chain seq x y z
N MET A 1 -15.59 9.55 9.07
CA MET A 1 -14.59 9.63 8.00
C MET A 1 -15.01 10.71 7.03
N ALA A 2 -14.13 11.63 6.65
CA ALA A 2 -14.41 12.55 5.56
C ALA A 2 -14.63 11.71 4.30
N GLN A 3 -15.78 11.88 3.67
CA GLN A 3 -16.09 11.20 2.43
C GLN A 3 -15.39 11.99 1.32
N TYR A 4 -14.27 11.49 0.82
CA TYR A 4 -13.58 12.12 -0.30
C TYR A 4 -14.48 12.15 -1.54
N PRO A 5 -14.48 13.22 -2.32
CA PRO A 5 -15.11 13.21 -3.64
C PRO A 5 -14.44 12.14 -4.51
N THR A 6 -15.19 11.59 -5.45
CA THR A 6 -14.68 10.60 -6.41
C THR A 6 -14.58 11.19 -7.81
N ASP A 7 -13.59 10.76 -8.58
CA ASP A 7 -13.50 11.06 -10.00
C ASP A 7 -14.44 10.16 -10.83
N HIS A 8 -14.44 10.34 -12.15
CA HIS A 8 -15.29 9.59 -13.09
C HIS A 8 -14.96 8.08 -13.13
N ALA A 9 -13.78 7.67 -12.67
CA ALA A 9 -13.39 6.25 -12.54
C ALA A 9 -13.74 5.65 -11.17
N GLY A 10 -14.34 6.46 -10.27
CA GLY A 10 -14.72 6.04 -8.93
C GLY A 10 -13.56 6.04 -7.91
N LEU A 11 -12.40 6.63 -8.27
CA LEU A 11 -11.28 6.78 -7.35
C LEU A 11 -11.50 7.99 -6.45
N ALA A 12 -11.20 7.85 -5.17
CA ALA A 12 -11.29 8.96 -4.23
C ALA A 12 -10.21 10.01 -4.53
N ILE A 13 -10.60 11.28 -4.58
CA ILE A 13 -9.70 12.42 -4.80
C ILE A 13 -9.19 12.89 -3.44
N LEU A 14 -7.88 12.85 -3.26
CA LEU A 14 -7.25 13.28 -2.01
C LEU A 14 -7.10 14.81 -1.95
N PRO A 15 -7.40 15.44 -0.80
CA PRO A 15 -7.07 16.84 -0.57
C PRO A 15 -5.55 17.02 -0.46
N LEU A 16 -5.07 18.26 -0.65
CA LEU A 16 -3.64 18.58 -0.64
C LEU A 16 -2.92 18.11 0.64
N GLU A 17 -3.53 18.32 1.79
CA GLU A 17 -2.96 17.92 3.08
C GLU A 17 -2.69 16.42 3.16
N ASP A 18 -3.64 15.60 2.70
CA ASP A 18 -3.46 14.14 2.64
C ASP A 18 -2.42 13.72 1.61
N CYS A 19 -2.35 14.40 0.46
CA CYS A 19 -1.30 14.18 -0.52
C CYS A 19 0.10 14.39 0.09
N LEU A 20 0.31 15.50 0.76
CA LEU A 20 1.61 15.82 1.38
C LEU A 20 1.97 14.86 2.51
N ARG A 21 0.99 14.49 3.34
CA ARG A 21 1.19 13.50 4.41
C ARG A 21 1.57 12.12 3.84
N LEU A 22 0.92 11.69 2.77
CA LEU A 22 1.21 10.40 2.12
C LEU A 22 2.58 10.41 1.43
N LEU A 23 2.95 11.50 0.76
CA LEU A 23 4.31 11.66 0.21
C LEU A 23 5.38 11.52 1.30
N GLY A 24 5.17 12.10 2.48
CA GLY A 24 6.10 11.96 3.61
C GLY A 24 6.10 10.57 4.26
N SER A 25 5.18 9.67 3.90
CA SER A 25 5.11 8.32 4.48
C SER A 25 5.93 7.27 3.74
N VAL A 26 6.46 7.58 2.58
CA VAL A 26 7.30 6.68 1.76
C VAL A 26 8.65 7.31 1.46
N PRO A 27 9.74 6.53 1.51
CA PRO A 27 11.09 7.09 1.34
C PRO A 27 11.50 7.27 -0.13
N VAL A 28 10.75 6.71 -1.08
CA VAL A 28 11.12 6.69 -2.51
C VAL A 28 9.97 7.21 -3.35
N GLY A 29 10.27 8.18 -4.20
CA GLY A 29 9.40 8.60 -5.30
C GLY A 29 10.13 8.46 -6.63
N ARG A 30 9.48 8.90 -7.69
CA ARG A 30 10.01 8.89 -9.05
C ARG A 30 9.90 10.28 -9.65
N ILE A 31 10.99 10.78 -10.21
CA ILE A 31 10.99 12.03 -10.98
C ILE A 31 11.01 11.71 -12.47
N GLY A 32 10.06 12.29 -13.20
CA GLY A 32 9.98 12.27 -14.67
C GLY A 32 10.38 13.62 -15.24
N PHE A 33 11.33 13.64 -16.18
CA PHE A 33 11.86 14.86 -16.78
C PHE A 33 12.43 14.58 -18.18
N HIS A 34 12.59 15.64 -18.97
CA HIS A 34 13.26 15.58 -20.27
C HIS A 34 14.76 15.89 -20.12
N ALA A 35 15.62 15.05 -20.71
CA ALA A 35 17.04 15.30 -20.85
C ALA A 35 17.54 14.74 -22.18
N ASP A 36 18.37 15.49 -22.88
CA ASP A 36 18.99 15.11 -24.16
C ASP A 36 17.99 14.60 -25.22
N GLY A 37 16.75 15.14 -25.20
CA GLY A 37 15.69 14.76 -26.11
C GLY A 37 14.91 13.50 -25.72
N GLU A 38 15.23 12.88 -24.59
CA GLU A 38 14.55 11.70 -24.06
C GLU A 38 13.73 12.04 -22.81
N LEU A 39 12.61 11.32 -22.62
CA LEU A 39 11.85 11.34 -21.39
C LEU A 39 12.39 10.28 -20.45
N LEU A 40 12.89 10.68 -19.30
CA LEU A 40 13.47 9.81 -18.29
C LEU A 40 12.57 9.74 -17.06
N VAL A 41 12.50 8.56 -16.41
CA VAL A 41 11.87 8.38 -15.10
C VAL A 41 12.88 7.68 -14.19
N LEU A 42 13.25 8.34 -13.09
CA LEU A 42 14.28 7.85 -12.17
C LEU A 42 13.77 7.84 -10.73
N PRO A 43 14.08 6.79 -9.93
CA PRO A 43 13.78 6.77 -8.51
C PRO A 43 14.68 7.74 -7.75
N VAL A 44 14.12 8.38 -6.71
CA VAL A 44 14.85 9.26 -5.79
C VAL A 44 14.32 9.08 -4.37
N ASN A 45 15.22 9.12 -3.38
CA ASN A 45 14.79 9.34 -2.00
C ASN A 45 14.42 10.81 -1.85
N HIS A 46 13.36 11.10 -1.10
CA HIS A 46 12.82 12.44 -1.02
C HIS A 46 12.33 12.79 0.39
N VAL A 47 12.18 14.08 0.64
CA VAL A 47 11.51 14.64 1.82
C VAL A 47 10.45 15.64 1.37
N VAL A 48 9.45 15.85 2.21
CA VAL A 48 8.44 16.89 2.02
C VAL A 48 8.88 18.14 2.78
N ASP A 49 8.96 19.27 2.09
CA ASP A 49 9.31 20.58 2.61
C ASP A 49 8.16 21.55 2.38
N GLY A 50 7.30 21.71 3.37
CA GLY A 50 6.06 22.47 3.23
C GLY A 50 5.13 21.85 2.20
N GLN A 51 4.94 22.55 1.06
CA GLN A 51 4.16 22.02 -0.07
C GLN A 51 5.06 21.45 -1.19
N SER A 52 6.38 21.55 -1.04
CA SER A 52 7.38 21.12 -2.01
C SER A 52 7.92 19.73 -1.67
N VAL A 53 8.54 19.10 -2.66
CA VAL A 53 9.34 17.89 -2.47
C VAL A 53 10.79 18.22 -2.76
N ALA A 54 11.71 17.74 -1.92
CA ALA A 54 13.13 17.91 -2.10
C ALA A 54 13.87 16.57 -2.09
N PHE A 55 14.96 16.49 -2.86
CA PHE A 55 15.82 15.32 -2.92
C PHE A 55 17.26 15.71 -3.23
N ARG A 56 18.20 14.81 -2.93
CA ARG A 56 19.61 15.00 -3.25
C ARG A 56 20.00 14.31 -4.54
N THR A 57 20.90 14.91 -5.30
CA THR A 57 21.47 14.34 -6.52
C THR A 57 22.96 14.67 -6.66
N ALA A 58 23.65 13.82 -7.45
CA ALA A 58 24.97 14.12 -7.99
C ALA A 58 24.86 14.95 -9.29
N SER A 59 25.99 15.37 -9.84
CA SER A 59 26.07 15.89 -11.21
C SER A 59 25.47 14.88 -12.20
N GLY A 60 24.70 15.34 -13.15
CA GLY A 60 24.05 14.49 -14.17
C GLY A 60 22.76 15.09 -14.70
N SER A 61 22.01 14.29 -15.45
CA SER A 61 20.79 14.74 -16.15
C SER A 61 19.74 15.39 -15.25
N LYS A 62 19.56 14.89 -14.01
CA LYS A 62 18.63 15.50 -13.03
C LYS A 62 19.07 16.90 -12.61
N LEU A 63 20.36 17.09 -12.36
CA LEU A 63 20.91 18.40 -12.00
C LEU A 63 20.78 19.36 -13.18
N SER A 64 21.16 18.93 -14.39
CA SER A 64 21.02 19.76 -15.59
C SER A 64 19.57 20.17 -15.88
N ALA A 65 18.61 19.27 -15.66
CA ALA A 65 17.20 19.59 -15.78
C ALA A 65 16.77 20.65 -14.75
N ALA A 66 17.21 20.53 -13.49
CA ALA A 66 16.89 21.49 -12.43
C ALA A 66 17.59 22.85 -12.64
N GLU A 67 18.84 22.89 -13.13
CA GLU A 67 19.53 24.13 -13.49
C GLU A 67 18.83 24.87 -14.63
N GLY A 68 18.24 24.13 -15.57
CA GLY A 68 17.40 24.70 -16.63
C GLY A 68 16.00 25.11 -16.18
N GLN A 69 15.66 25.00 -14.90
CA GLN A 69 14.30 25.21 -14.39
C GLN A 69 13.25 24.44 -15.18
N SER A 70 13.54 23.19 -15.47
CA SER A 70 12.69 22.36 -16.29
C SER A 70 11.43 21.95 -15.54
N HIS A 71 10.31 21.96 -16.25
CA HIS A 71 9.07 21.39 -15.79
C HIS A 71 9.21 19.88 -15.66
N VAL A 72 8.85 19.35 -14.49
CA VAL A 72 9.00 17.95 -14.13
C VAL A 72 7.73 17.38 -13.55
N VAL A 73 7.65 16.06 -13.56
CA VAL A 73 6.62 15.31 -12.83
C VAL A 73 7.30 14.53 -11.71
N PHE A 74 6.80 14.64 -10.50
CA PHE A 74 7.18 13.79 -9.39
C PHE A 74 5.99 12.92 -8.99
N GLU A 75 6.24 11.65 -8.74
CA GLU A 75 5.21 10.69 -8.34
C GLU A 75 5.71 9.85 -7.17
N ALA A 76 4.82 9.56 -6.22
CA ALA A 76 5.01 8.51 -5.25
C ALA A 76 3.71 7.77 -4.99
N ASP A 77 3.84 6.48 -4.70
CA ASP A 77 2.74 5.58 -4.47
C ASP A 77 3.06 4.57 -3.37
N ASP A 78 2.01 4.03 -2.77
CA ASP A 78 2.10 2.80 -1.97
C ASP A 78 0.82 1.99 -2.17
N TYR A 79 0.95 0.67 -2.17
CA TYR A 79 -0.18 -0.21 -2.42
C TYR A 79 -0.12 -1.50 -1.62
N ASP A 80 -1.28 -2.01 -1.31
CA ASP A 80 -1.50 -3.34 -0.76
C ASP A 80 -2.14 -4.22 -1.84
N ALA A 81 -1.34 -5.10 -2.42
CA ALA A 81 -1.80 -5.99 -3.49
C ALA A 81 -2.89 -6.96 -3.03
N GLY A 82 -2.84 -7.40 -1.76
CA GLY A 82 -3.84 -8.31 -1.18
C GLY A 82 -5.20 -7.65 -1.04
N ARG A 83 -5.21 -6.39 -0.61
CA ARG A 83 -6.43 -5.59 -0.47
C ARG A 83 -6.84 -4.90 -1.76
N ARG A 84 -5.99 -4.91 -2.79
CA ARG A 84 -6.16 -4.10 -4.01
C ARG A 84 -6.46 -2.63 -3.68
N ALA A 85 -5.81 -2.14 -2.65
CA ALA A 85 -5.91 -0.79 -2.14
C ALA A 85 -4.57 -0.09 -2.29
N GLY A 86 -4.59 1.23 -2.40
CA GLY A 86 -3.36 1.98 -2.50
C GLY A 86 -3.66 3.44 -2.76
N TRP A 87 -2.62 4.19 -2.84
CA TRP A 87 -2.69 5.60 -3.19
C TRP A 87 -1.56 5.97 -4.14
N SER A 88 -1.78 6.99 -4.90
CA SER A 88 -0.74 7.66 -5.68
C SER A 88 -0.89 9.16 -5.56
N VAL A 89 0.23 9.86 -5.55
CA VAL A 89 0.30 11.32 -5.56
C VAL A 89 1.24 11.75 -6.67
N VAL A 90 0.76 12.64 -7.51
CA VAL A 90 1.50 13.24 -8.62
C VAL A 90 1.62 14.74 -8.38
N ILE A 91 2.84 15.25 -8.49
CA ILE A 91 3.17 16.67 -8.50
C ILE A 91 3.66 17.03 -9.90
N ASN A 92 3.04 18.04 -10.51
CA ASN A 92 3.61 18.73 -11.67
C ASN A 92 4.17 20.06 -11.16
N GLY A 93 5.36 20.41 -11.57
CA GLY A 93 5.99 21.64 -11.12
C GLY A 93 7.39 21.83 -11.67
N ASP A 94 8.07 22.87 -11.18
CA ASP A 94 9.41 23.23 -11.63
C ASP A 94 10.46 22.72 -10.65
N ALA A 95 11.46 22.02 -11.18
CA ALA A 95 12.64 21.61 -10.43
C ALA A 95 13.66 22.75 -10.39
N GLN A 96 14.20 23.05 -9.21
CA GLN A 96 15.20 24.09 -8.99
C GLN A 96 16.30 23.57 -8.09
N VAL A 97 17.55 23.93 -8.42
CA VAL A 97 18.68 23.69 -7.53
C VAL A 97 18.63 24.67 -6.37
N VAL A 98 18.85 24.18 -5.16
CA VAL A 98 18.93 25.01 -3.95
C VAL A 98 20.39 25.41 -3.75
N TYR A 99 20.65 26.71 -3.73
CA TYR A 99 21.98 27.30 -3.56
C TYR A 99 22.13 28.08 -2.25
N ASP A 100 21.05 28.50 -1.62
CA ASP A 100 21.07 29.27 -0.38
C ASP A 100 21.45 28.37 0.80
N ASP A 101 22.49 28.74 1.53
CA ASP A 101 23.04 27.95 2.63
C ASP A 101 22.01 27.72 3.76
N ALA A 102 21.15 28.71 4.06
CA ALA A 102 20.14 28.58 5.10
C ALA A 102 19.01 27.63 4.68
N GLU A 103 18.63 27.64 3.39
CA GLU A 103 17.69 26.67 2.84
C GLU A 103 18.28 25.26 2.82
N ILE A 104 19.56 25.10 2.50
CA ILE A 104 20.27 23.81 2.53
C ILE A 104 20.27 23.26 3.96
N GLU A 105 20.66 24.08 4.95
CA GLU A 105 20.65 23.69 6.37
C GLU A 105 19.23 23.24 6.83
N SER A 106 18.20 23.96 6.39
CA SER A 106 16.81 23.58 6.68
C SER A 106 16.45 22.23 6.08
N LEU A 107 16.82 21.95 4.83
CA LEU A 107 16.56 20.68 4.16
C LEU A 107 17.36 19.52 4.78
N ASP A 108 18.60 19.76 5.20
CA ASP A 108 19.41 18.78 5.91
C ASP A 108 18.78 18.40 7.26
N GLY A 109 18.11 19.35 7.91
CA GLY A 109 17.37 19.11 9.13
C GLY A 109 16.10 18.21 8.97
N LEU A 110 15.60 17.99 7.76
CA LEU A 110 14.42 17.16 7.50
C LEU A 110 14.70 15.65 7.55
N GLY A 111 15.97 15.23 7.67
CA GLY A 111 16.34 13.83 7.87
C GLY A 111 16.06 12.94 6.66
N LEU A 112 16.52 13.34 5.47
CA LEU A 112 16.43 12.51 4.27
C LEU A 112 17.09 11.15 4.49
N ASP A 113 16.32 10.06 4.41
CA ASP A 113 16.86 8.69 4.41
C ASP A 113 17.39 8.34 3.02
N SER A 114 18.65 8.64 2.77
CA SER A 114 19.30 8.38 1.49
C SER A 114 19.87 6.95 1.46
N TRP A 115 19.41 6.13 0.50
CA TRP A 115 19.90 4.77 0.31
C TRP A 115 21.24 4.71 -0.47
N ALA A 116 21.72 5.83 -0.95
CA ALA A 116 23.04 5.96 -1.56
C ALA A 116 23.89 6.95 -0.77
N ASP A 117 25.23 6.84 -0.89
CA ASP A 117 26.14 7.67 -0.11
C ASP A 117 25.85 9.17 -0.38
N GLU A 118 25.60 9.94 0.68
CA GLU A 118 25.28 11.37 0.61
C GLU A 118 26.44 12.18 0.05
N LYS A 119 27.68 11.73 0.25
CA LYS A 119 28.89 12.40 -0.26
C LYS A 119 28.94 12.45 -1.78
N ASP A 120 28.29 11.49 -2.43
CA ASP A 120 28.18 11.42 -3.88
C ASP A 120 27.02 12.26 -4.42
N ARG A 121 26.20 12.87 -3.53
CA ARG A 121 24.98 13.63 -3.89
C ARG A 121 24.92 14.97 -3.15
N PRO A 122 25.81 15.91 -3.49
CA PRO A 122 25.95 17.17 -2.74
C PRO A 122 24.83 18.18 -3.02
N CYS A 123 24.09 18.04 -4.14
CA CYS A 123 23.16 19.07 -4.59
C CYS A 123 21.72 18.75 -4.18
N TRP A 124 21.08 19.70 -3.51
CA TRP A 124 19.64 19.67 -3.27
C TRP A 124 18.88 20.20 -4.49
N ILE A 125 17.83 19.46 -4.86
CA ILE A 125 16.83 19.89 -5.83
C ILE A 125 15.50 19.97 -5.09
N ARG A 126 14.79 21.10 -5.27
CA ARG A 126 13.43 21.31 -4.78
C ARG A 126 12.48 21.37 -5.96
N ILE A 127 11.39 20.64 -5.90
CA ILE A 127 10.27 20.70 -6.86
C ILE A 127 9.20 21.57 -6.24
N ARG A 128 8.95 22.73 -6.85
CA ARG A 128 7.85 23.63 -6.47
C ARG A 128 6.61 23.22 -7.24
N PRO A 129 5.55 22.81 -6.55
CA PRO A 129 4.35 22.33 -7.23
C PRO A 129 3.58 23.47 -7.91
N GLU A 130 3.19 23.28 -9.15
CA GLU A 130 2.12 24.01 -9.82
C GLU A 130 0.79 23.32 -9.60
N SER A 131 0.78 21.99 -9.58
CA SER A 131 -0.38 21.20 -9.24
C SER A 131 0.00 19.95 -8.48
N VAL A 132 -0.87 19.56 -7.55
CA VAL A 132 -0.79 18.32 -6.80
C VAL A 132 -2.10 17.56 -6.98
N SER A 133 -2.01 16.30 -7.35
CA SER A 133 -3.17 15.45 -7.48
C SER A 133 -2.92 14.11 -6.81
N GLY A 134 -3.82 13.71 -5.93
CA GLY A 134 -3.77 12.42 -5.26
C GLY A 134 -5.02 11.58 -5.55
N ARG A 135 -4.82 10.29 -5.65
CA ARG A 135 -5.89 9.30 -5.79
C ARG A 135 -5.73 8.23 -4.74
N LEU A 136 -6.85 7.85 -4.17
CA LEU A 136 -6.93 6.73 -3.24
C LEU A 136 -7.80 5.64 -3.88
N ILE A 137 -7.22 4.47 -4.04
CA ILE A 137 -7.94 3.25 -4.37
C ILE A 137 -8.30 2.62 -3.03
N THR A 138 -9.52 2.82 -2.61
CA THR A 138 -10.04 2.17 -1.40
C THR A 138 -10.34 0.73 -1.70
N GLY A 139 -9.43 -0.10 -2.12
CA GLY A 139 -9.67 -1.48 -2.56
C GLY A 139 -11.11 -1.90 -2.29
N HIS A 140 -11.82 -2.63 -3.05
CA HIS A 140 -13.28 -2.85 -2.97
C HIS A 140 -13.89 -2.41 -1.64
N ARG A 141 -14.72 -1.38 -1.63
CA ARG A 141 -15.34 -0.70 -0.48
C ARG A 141 -15.12 -1.49 0.81
N THR A 142 -14.18 -1.08 1.64
CA THR A 142 -14.18 -1.56 3.02
C THR A 142 -15.61 -1.31 3.52
N PRO A 143 -16.34 -2.34 3.94
CA PRO A 143 -17.67 -2.11 4.47
C PRO A 143 -17.52 -1.01 5.51
N ALA A 144 -18.43 -0.05 5.48
CA ALA A 144 -18.44 1.01 6.49
C ALA A 144 -18.24 0.34 7.84
N VAL A 145 -17.26 0.82 8.64
CA VAL A 145 -17.02 0.31 9.99
C VAL A 145 -18.37 0.08 10.62
N SER A 146 -18.75 -1.18 10.77
CA SER A 146 -20.03 -1.51 11.35
C SER A 146 -19.90 -1.23 12.84
N ASP A 147 -20.53 -0.17 13.31
CA ASP A 147 -20.88 -0.08 14.72
C ASP A 147 -21.89 -1.20 14.98
N VAL A 148 -21.38 -2.34 15.44
CA VAL A 148 -22.23 -3.46 15.82
C VAL A 148 -22.99 -3.04 17.07
N SER A 149 -24.22 -2.60 16.88
CA SER A 149 -25.10 -2.17 17.96
C SER A 149 -25.85 -3.32 18.64
N ALA A 150 -25.84 -4.52 18.02
CA ALA A 150 -26.47 -5.73 18.52
C ALA A 150 -25.66 -6.98 18.13
N PRO A 151 -25.75 -8.08 18.89
CA PRO A 151 -25.13 -9.34 18.52
C PRO A 151 -25.58 -9.81 17.13
N GLN A 152 -24.62 -10.26 16.32
CA GLN A 152 -24.88 -10.83 14.99
C GLN A 152 -24.33 -12.26 14.93
N VAL A 153 -25.05 -13.12 14.22
CA VAL A 153 -24.66 -14.52 14.00
C VAL A 153 -24.61 -14.76 12.50
N PHE A 154 -23.52 -15.35 12.03
CA PHE A 154 -23.32 -15.72 10.65
C PHE A 154 -23.07 -17.22 10.54
N ASP A 155 -23.78 -17.92 9.65
CA ASP A 155 -23.44 -19.29 9.26
C ASP A 155 -22.35 -19.27 8.20
N VAL A 156 -21.10 -19.18 8.66
CA VAL A 156 -19.93 -19.07 7.77
C VAL A 156 -19.69 -20.31 6.91
N LEU A 157 -20.20 -21.48 7.31
CA LEU A 157 -20.14 -22.68 6.47
C LEU A 157 -21.10 -22.62 5.29
N ARG A 158 -22.22 -21.92 5.44
CA ARG A 158 -23.16 -21.64 4.36
C ARG A 158 -22.82 -20.42 3.54
N GLY A 159 -21.73 -19.74 3.87
CA GLY A 159 -21.29 -18.54 3.16
C GLY A 159 -22.04 -17.28 3.55
N GLU A 160 -22.61 -17.25 4.74
CA GLU A 160 -23.21 -16.03 5.27
C GLU A 160 -22.08 -15.04 5.64
N ALA A 161 -21.99 -13.98 4.88
CA ALA A 161 -21.10 -12.87 5.10
C ALA A 161 -21.67 -11.62 4.43
N ASN A 162 -21.24 -10.46 4.89
CA ASN A 162 -21.57 -9.21 4.23
C ASN A 162 -20.70 -9.05 2.97
N HIS A 163 -21.24 -8.45 1.93
CA HIS A 163 -20.49 -8.07 0.73
C HIS A 163 -19.67 -9.20 0.07
N VAL A 164 -20.31 -10.36 -0.12
CA VAL A 164 -19.68 -11.47 -0.84
C VAL A 164 -19.39 -11.10 -2.28
N ARG A 165 -18.15 -11.36 -2.72
CA ARG A 165 -17.70 -11.17 -4.10
C ARG A 165 -17.05 -12.45 -4.63
N SER A 166 -17.25 -12.73 -5.90
CA SER A 166 -16.53 -13.80 -6.57
C SER A 166 -15.19 -13.31 -7.10
N THR A 167 -14.18 -14.15 -6.95
CA THR A 167 -12.82 -13.95 -7.45
C THR A 167 -12.42 -15.18 -8.28
N PRO A 168 -11.34 -15.13 -9.08
CA PRO A 168 -10.84 -16.32 -9.77
C PRO A 168 -10.55 -17.51 -8.85
N PHE A 169 -10.28 -17.27 -7.57
CA PHE A 169 -9.94 -18.30 -6.57
C PHE A 169 -11.15 -18.82 -5.79
N GLY A 170 -12.30 -18.21 -5.94
CA GLY A 170 -13.52 -18.50 -5.19
C GLY A 170 -14.19 -17.25 -4.65
N ASP A 171 -15.00 -17.40 -3.62
CA ASP A 171 -15.78 -16.30 -3.06
C ASP A 171 -15.11 -15.75 -1.80
N VAL A 172 -15.15 -14.43 -1.64
CA VAL A 172 -14.63 -13.70 -0.47
C VAL A 172 -15.72 -12.79 0.07
N GLY A 173 -16.00 -12.88 1.36
CA GLY A 173 -16.98 -12.03 2.04
C GLY A 173 -16.42 -11.41 3.31
N THR A 174 -16.85 -10.20 3.64
CA THR A 174 -16.53 -9.57 4.92
C THR A 174 -17.59 -9.96 5.94
N VAL A 175 -17.19 -10.61 7.02
CA VAL A 175 -18.05 -10.93 8.16
C VAL A 175 -18.16 -9.72 9.07
N PHE A 176 -17.03 -9.10 9.39
CA PHE A 176 -16.94 -7.94 10.26
C PHE A 176 -15.81 -7.02 9.80
N CYS A 177 -16.04 -5.72 9.88
CA CYS A 177 -15.01 -4.71 9.72
C CYS A 177 -15.18 -3.64 10.79
N GLY A 178 -14.29 -3.66 11.78
CA GLY A 178 -14.22 -2.70 12.87
C GLY A 178 -13.07 -1.73 12.73
N ARG A 179 -12.92 -0.84 13.72
CA ARG A 179 -11.80 0.13 13.73
C ARG A 179 -10.44 -0.52 13.91
N SER A 180 -10.37 -1.63 14.65
CA SER A 180 -9.13 -2.28 15.03
C SER A 180 -8.89 -3.62 14.34
N MET A 181 -9.93 -4.23 13.76
CA MET A 181 -9.80 -5.52 13.10
C MET A 181 -10.82 -5.71 11.99
N GLU A 182 -10.47 -6.52 11.03
CA GLU A 182 -11.36 -7.04 10.00
C GLU A 182 -11.40 -8.56 10.08
N LEU A 183 -12.59 -9.15 9.88
CA LEU A 183 -12.81 -10.58 9.76
C LEU A 183 -13.40 -10.86 8.38
N VAL A 184 -12.68 -11.61 7.58
CA VAL A 184 -13.11 -12.05 6.26
C VAL A 184 -13.41 -13.54 6.24
N TRP A 185 -14.38 -13.91 5.44
CA TRP A 185 -14.71 -15.27 5.08
C TRP A 185 -14.26 -15.55 3.66
N VAL A 186 -13.68 -16.72 3.43
CA VAL A 186 -13.17 -17.13 2.12
C VAL A 186 -13.61 -18.55 1.81
N SER A 187 -14.14 -18.75 0.61
CA SER A 187 -14.42 -20.07 0.04
C SER A 187 -13.56 -20.26 -1.21
N LYS A 188 -12.48 -21.00 -1.10
CA LYS A 188 -11.64 -21.34 -2.26
C LYS A 188 -12.24 -22.49 -3.04
N LYS A 189 -12.66 -22.18 -4.28
CA LYS A 189 -13.22 -23.11 -5.26
C LYS A 189 -12.32 -23.06 -6.48
N GLY A 190 -11.99 -24.21 -7.06
CA GLY A 190 -11.15 -24.23 -8.25
C GLY A 190 -9.65 -24.27 -7.96
N ASP A 191 -8.84 -24.34 -8.99
CA ASP A 191 -7.42 -24.65 -8.93
C ASP A 191 -6.47 -23.60 -9.54
N PRO A 192 -6.73 -22.32 -9.64
CA PRO A 192 -5.60 -21.46 -9.88
C PRO A 192 -4.79 -21.39 -8.57
N VAL A 193 -3.56 -21.88 -8.64
CA VAL A 193 -2.56 -21.49 -7.67
C VAL A 193 -2.48 -19.98 -7.76
N ASP A 194 -2.69 -19.32 -6.64
CA ASP A 194 -2.34 -17.92 -6.57
C ASP A 194 -0.82 -17.85 -6.70
N ASP A 195 -0.34 -17.56 -7.91
CA ASP A 195 1.09 -17.43 -8.19
C ASP A 195 1.71 -16.23 -7.47
N SER A 196 0.85 -15.37 -6.90
CA SER A 196 1.27 -14.19 -6.16
C SER A 196 1.67 -14.55 -4.75
N TRP A 197 2.91 -14.29 -4.43
CA TRP A 197 3.36 -14.24 -3.06
C TRP A 197 2.81 -12.98 -2.39
N PHE A 198 2.08 -13.14 -1.29
CA PHE A 198 1.59 -12.02 -0.52
C PHE A 198 2.37 -11.84 0.79
N ARG A 199 2.33 -10.62 1.30
CA ARG A 199 2.93 -10.24 2.58
C ARG A 199 1.91 -9.41 3.34
N MET A 200 1.63 -9.81 4.59
CA MET A 200 0.78 -9.02 5.47
C MET A 200 1.64 -8.04 6.27
N LYS A 201 1.19 -6.79 6.39
CA LYS A 201 1.87 -5.76 7.21
C LYS A 201 1.64 -5.96 8.72
N ALA A 202 0.75 -6.84 9.11
CA ALA A 202 0.40 -7.13 10.50
C ALA A 202 0.17 -8.63 10.69
N VAL A 203 0.09 -9.07 11.94
CA VAL A 203 -0.26 -10.45 12.29
C VAL A 203 -1.63 -10.81 11.71
N ASP A 204 -1.72 -11.95 11.03
CA ASP A 204 -2.96 -12.50 10.49
C ASP A 204 -3.30 -13.82 11.21
N LEU A 205 -4.58 -14.02 11.50
CA LEU A 205 -5.12 -15.23 12.13
C LEU A 205 -6.00 -15.95 11.12
N ILE A 206 -5.63 -17.17 10.73
CA ILE A 206 -6.35 -17.92 9.70
C ILE A 206 -6.84 -19.23 10.28
N MET A 207 -8.15 -19.42 10.33
CA MET A 207 -8.79 -20.63 10.82
C MET A 207 -9.52 -21.36 9.70
N VAL A 208 -9.15 -22.60 9.43
CA VAL A 208 -9.81 -23.45 8.45
C VAL A 208 -11.09 -24.04 9.09
N LEU A 209 -12.20 -23.89 8.40
CA LEU A 209 -13.52 -24.38 8.85
C LEU A 209 -13.93 -25.66 8.09
N GLN A 210 -13.53 -25.78 6.82
CA GLN A 210 -13.84 -26.94 5.97
C GLN A 210 -12.69 -27.16 4.97
N GLY A 211 -12.40 -28.42 4.66
CA GLY A 211 -11.34 -28.77 3.73
C GLY A 211 -9.94 -28.60 4.31
N GLN A 212 -8.97 -28.36 3.45
CA GLN A 212 -7.58 -28.12 3.83
C GLN A 212 -6.99 -26.96 3.04
N LEU A 213 -6.11 -26.19 3.68
CA LEU A 213 -5.42 -25.05 3.11
C LEU A 213 -3.91 -25.25 3.23
N LYS A 214 -3.19 -25.25 2.11
CA LYS A 214 -1.73 -25.33 2.12
C LYS A 214 -1.15 -23.93 2.06
N PHE A 215 -0.19 -23.66 2.94
CA PHE A 215 0.69 -22.49 2.94
C PHE A 215 2.07 -22.89 2.50
N GLU A 216 2.64 -22.15 1.58
CA GLU A 216 4.05 -22.19 1.22
C GLU A 216 4.70 -20.87 1.63
N PHE A 217 5.91 -20.95 2.16
CA PHE A 217 6.67 -19.78 2.65
C PHE A 217 7.88 -19.53 1.76
N ALA A 218 8.14 -18.25 1.46
CA ALA A 218 9.30 -17.87 0.64
C ALA A 218 10.62 -17.95 1.41
N SER A 219 10.57 -17.87 2.75
CA SER A 219 11.76 -18.02 3.60
C SER A 219 12.04 -19.49 3.86
N PRO A 220 13.32 -19.93 3.74
CA PRO A 220 13.71 -21.28 4.11
C PRO A 220 13.62 -21.56 5.61
N ASP A 221 13.45 -20.52 6.44
CA ASP A 221 13.29 -20.64 7.89
C ASP A 221 11.88 -21.10 8.30
N HIS A 222 10.95 -21.15 7.36
CA HIS A 222 9.57 -21.55 7.59
C HIS A 222 9.21 -22.74 6.70
N ASP A 223 8.87 -23.86 7.34
CA ASP A 223 8.36 -25.03 6.62
C ASP A 223 6.94 -24.78 6.08
N ASP A 224 6.65 -25.33 4.92
CA ASP A 224 5.29 -25.40 4.39
C ASP A 224 4.34 -26.06 5.40
N ARG A 225 3.09 -25.58 5.42
CA ARG A 225 2.04 -26.09 6.32
C ARG A 225 0.79 -26.46 5.54
N VAL A 226 0.15 -27.55 5.93
CA VAL A 226 -1.20 -27.90 5.52
C VAL A 226 -2.10 -27.83 6.74
N LEU A 227 -3.01 -26.88 6.73
CA LEU A 227 -4.02 -26.71 7.78
C LEU A 227 -5.27 -27.50 7.44
N ARG A 228 -5.84 -28.14 8.44
CA ARG A 228 -7.10 -28.88 8.36
C ARG A 228 -8.21 -28.11 9.08
N ALA A 229 -9.44 -28.52 8.85
CA ALA A 229 -10.58 -27.97 9.57
C ALA A 229 -10.38 -28.04 11.09
N GLY A 230 -10.61 -26.91 11.77
CA GLY A 230 -10.38 -26.72 13.21
C GLY A 230 -8.98 -26.24 13.57
N GLU A 231 -8.03 -26.18 12.62
CA GLU A 231 -6.68 -25.67 12.88
C GLU A 231 -6.60 -24.16 12.62
N LEU A 232 -5.87 -23.45 13.49
CA LEU A 232 -5.62 -22.02 13.43
C LEU A 232 -4.13 -21.76 13.15
N LEU A 233 -3.83 -21.00 12.10
CA LEU A 233 -2.52 -20.46 11.83
C LEU A 233 -2.41 -19.03 12.37
N VAL A 234 -1.36 -18.74 13.11
CA VAL A 234 -0.94 -17.38 13.42
C VAL A 234 0.19 -17.03 12.47
N LEU A 235 -0.07 -16.15 11.52
CA LEU A 235 0.88 -15.71 10.52
C LEU A 235 1.54 -14.41 11.02
N PRO A 236 2.86 -14.40 11.24
CA PRO A 236 3.52 -13.18 11.71
C PRO A 236 3.50 -12.08 10.65
N ALA A 237 3.59 -10.83 11.09
CA ALA A 237 3.80 -9.72 10.20
C ALA A 237 5.02 -9.97 9.31
N ASP A 238 4.95 -9.47 8.07
CA ASP A 238 6.01 -9.59 7.06
C ASP A 238 6.32 -10.99 6.53
N ALA A 239 5.67 -12.04 7.03
CA ALA A 239 5.79 -13.36 6.45
C ALA A 239 5.34 -13.33 4.97
N ARG A 240 6.25 -13.71 4.09
CA ARG A 240 5.97 -13.83 2.66
C ARG A 240 5.52 -15.24 2.35
N CYS A 241 4.25 -15.40 1.99
CA CYS A 241 3.65 -16.71 1.76
C CYS A 241 2.66 -16.69 0.60
N ARG A 242 2.22 -17.87 0.19
CA ARG A 242 1.06 -18.07 -0.68
C ARG A 242 0.21 -19.22 -0.14
N ALA A 243 -1.10 -19.18 -0.39
CA ALA A 243 -2.03 -20.16 0.13
C ALA A 243 -2.99 -20.65 -0.94
N TYR A 244 -3.23 -21.94 -0.97
CA TYR A 244 -4.15 -22.56 -1.90
C TYR A 244 -4.84 -23.78 -1.30
N ARG A 245 -5.96 -24.16 -1.90
CA ARG A 245 -6.74 -25.35 -1.56
C ARG A 245 -5.87 -26.62 -1.66
N TRP A 246 -6.04 -27.52 -0.71
CA TRP A 246 -5.30 -28.78 -0.69
C TRP A 246 -6.23 -29.97 -0.41
N PRO A 247 -6.05 -31.15 -1.11
CA PRO A 247 -5.29 -31.26 -2.35
C PRO A 247 -5.89 -30.36 -3.45
N ARG A 248 -5.13 -30.04 -4.49
CA ARG A 248 -5.57 -29.09 -5.53
C ARG A 248 -6.79 -29.55 -6.30
N ASP A 249 -6.94 -30.87 -6.48
CA ASP A 249 -8.04 -31.55 -7.17
C ASP A 249 -9.22 -31.89 -6.25
N ALA A 250 -9.23 -31.39 -4.99
CA ALA A 250 -10.35 -31.63 -4.09
C ALA A 250 -11.68 -31.23 -4.73
N SER A 251 -12.72 -32.06 -4.57
CA SER A 251 -14.05 -31.77 -5.12
C SER A 251 -14.79 -30.69 -4.33
N GLU A 252 -14.47 -30.55 -3.03
CA GLU A 252 -15.10 -29.59 -2.13
C GLU A 252 -14.30 -28.29 -1.99
N ALA A 253 -15.00 -27.20 -1.74
CA ALA A 253 -14.35 -25.93 -1.43
C ALA A 253 -13.63 -26.00 -0.09
N THR A 254 -12.49 -25.31 0.00
CA THR A 254 -11.85 -25.00 1.30
C THR A 254 -12.43 -23.71 1.84
N ILE A 255 -13.04 -23.77 3.01
CA ILE A 255 -13.64 -22.62 3.70
C ILE A 255 -12.78 -22.25 4.90
N PHE A 256 -12.42 -20.98 5.01
CA PHE A 256 -11.69 -20.46 6.14
C PHE A 256 -12.11 -19.03 6.46
N VAL A 257 -11.80 -18.60 7.66
CA VAL A 257 -11.88 -17.18 8.08
C VAL A 257 -10.49 -16.67 8.37
N ALA A 258 -10.26 -15.40 8.05
CA ALA A 258 -9.03 -14.68 8.36
C ALA A 258 -9.36 -13.41 9.13
N ALA A 259 -8.63 -13.17 10.22
CA ALA A 259 -8.79 -11.98 11.04
C ALA A 259 -7.45 -11.24 11.12
N TYR A 260 -7.45 -9.97 10.77
CA TYR A 260 -6.26 -9.13 10.79
C TYR A 260 -6.58 -7.72 11.30
N PRO A 261 -5.59 -7.01 11.88
CA PRO A 261 -5.78 -5.62 12.28
C PRO A 261 -6.13 -4.76 11.07
N THR A 262 -7.13 -3.90 11.20
CA THR A 262 -7.29 -2.80 10.25
C THR A 262 -6.12 -1.86 10.43
N ALA A 263 -5.48 -1.46 9.31
CA ALA A 263 -4.43 -0.45 9.38
C ALA A 263 -4.97 0.78 10.11
N ASP A 264 -4.31 1.13 11.19
CA ASP A 264 -4.65 2.32 11.97
C ASP A 264 -4.44 3.53 11.06
N THR A 265 -5.54 4.10 10.55
CA THR A 265 -5.51 5.42 9.94
C THR A 265 -5.32 6.40 11.08
N GLY A 266 -4.07 6.52 11.54
CA GLY A 266 -3.65 7.18 12.75
C GLY A 266 -4.32 8.52 12.98
N GLY A 267 -5.32 8.50 13.85
CA GLY A 267 -5.74 9.63 14.60
C GLY A 267 -4.84 9.74 15.83
N HIS A 268 -3.74 10.46 15.72
CA HIS A 268 -3.12 11.00 16.91
C HIS A 268 -4.11 11.97 17.54
N ALA A 269 -4.85 11.50 18.54
CA ALA A 269 -5.44 12.39 19.53
C ALA A 269 -4.26 13.00 20.28
N ALA A 270 -4.04 14.30 20.08
CA ALA A 270 -3.19 15.09 20.94
C ALA A 270 -3.77 15.05 22.36
N GLY A 271 -2.98 14.57 23.31
CA GLY A 271 -3.10 14.82 24.74
C GLY A 271 -2.02 15.81 25.14
#